data_94df3b259d231b5c69b107e49a40a977
#
_entry.id   94df3b259d231b5c69b107e49a40a977
#
_cell.length_a   1.000
_cell.length_b   1.000
_cell.length_c   1.000
_cell.angle_alpha   90.00
_cell.angle_beta   90.00
_cell.angle_gamma   90.00
#
_symmetry.space_group_name_H-M   'P 1'
#
loop_
_entity.id
_entity.type
_entity.pdbx_description
1 polymer ?
#
loop_
_entity_poly.entity_id
_entity_poly.type
_entity_poly.pdbx_seq_one_letter_code
_entity_poly.pdbx_strand_id
1 'polypeptide(L)'
;KRAYVGGTLAANPLSSYAGYCAIQEIARTNACEVAGRAGDRLAAGLKDLVNKYGLPYVVYNQGSIVHLECTGAMSYDFSSMNILKSALPMLKTKPEMLRRKSAMEEMGAAYMANGIVTLAGSRLYTSMADTDEIIDGALERFDDVFKNVKVCPADRVFAKK
;
A
#
# COMPACT_ATOMS: atom_id res chain seq x y z
N LYS A 1 -9.49 -11.56 -30.40
CA LYS A 1 -10.17 -10.35 -29.93
C LYS A 1 -9.20 -9.19 -30.07
N ARG A 2 -9.61 -8.09 -30.72
CA ARG A 2 -8.79 -6.88 -30.83
C ARG A 2 -9.09 -5.99 -29.63
N ALA A 3 -8.04 -5.46 -28.99
CA ALA A 3 -8.21 -4.40 -28.02
C ALA A 3 -8.65 -3.12 -28.75
N TYR A 4 -9.66 -2.45 -28.22
CA TYR A 4 -10.05 -1.14 -28.73
C TYR A 4 -9.11 -0.11 -28.12
N VAL A 5 -8.41 0.62 -28.97
CA VAL A 5 -7.58 1.76 -28.58
C VAL A 5 -8.20 2.98 -29.24
N GLY A 6 -8.77 3.86 -28.43
CA GLY A 6 -9.40 5.07 -28.93
C GLY A 6 -9.58 6.09 -27.83
N GLY A 7 -9.65 7.33 -28.22
CA GLY A 7 -9.85 8.49 -27.36
C GLY A 7 -9.34 9.74 -28.06
N THR A 8 -9.91 10.88 -27.75
CA THR A 8 -9.60 12.17 -28.36
C THR A 8 -8.13 12.57 -28.24
N LEU A 9 -7.44 12.07 -27.20
CA LEU A 9 -6.02 12.33 -26.94
C LEU A 9 -5.11 11.14 -27.32
N ALA A 10 -5.68 10.04 -27.83
CA ALA A 10 -4.89 8.89 -28.26
C ALA A 10 -3.99 9.29 -29.42
N ALA A 11 -2.71 8.89 -29.36
CA ALA A 11 -1.67 9.20 -30.34
C ALA A 11 -1.45 10.71 -30.59
N ASN A 12 -1.78 11.58 -29.64
CA ASN A 12 -1.41 12.98 -29.71
C ASN A 12 0.13 13.11 -29.78
N PRO A 13 0.69 13.81 -30.79
CA PRO A 13 2.14 13.86 -31.02
C PRO A 13 2.92 14.39 -29.81
N LEU A 14 2.42 15.41 -29.13
CA LEU A 14 3.08 15.99 -27.95
C LEU A 14 3.14 14.97 -26.79
N SER A 15 2.00 14.33 -26.48
CA SER A 15 1.93 13.32 -25.41
C SER A 15 2.78 12.09 -25.76
N SER A 16 2.80 11.68 -27.03
CA SER A 16 3.61 10.55 -27.48
C SER A 16 5.11 10.84 -27.38
N TYR A 17 5.53 12.05 -27.75
CA TYR A 17 6.93 12.45 -27.63
C TYR A 17 7.36 12.62 -26.19
N ALA A 18 6.52 13.22 -25.33
CA ALA A 18 6.78 13.31 -23.89
C ALA A 18 6.90 11.93 -23.25
N GLY A 19 6.03 10.99 -23.63
CA GLY A 19 6.09 9.60 -23.17
C GLY A 19 7.37 8.90 -23.63
N TYR A 20 7.79 9.11 -24.87
CA TYR A 20 9.06 8.59 -25.37
C TYR A 20 10.25 9.11 -24.57
N CYS A 21 10.34 10.42 -24.34
CA CYS A 21 11.40 11.02 -23.53
C CYS A 21 11.40 10.49 -22.09
N ALA A 22 10.23 10.35 -21.47
CA ALA A 22 10.10 9.80 -20.13
C ALA A 22 10.62 8.35 -20.05
N ILE A 23 10.27 7.50 -21.02
CA ILE A 23 10.74 6.10 -21.08
C ILE A 23 12.27 6.04 -21.23
N GLN A 24 12.86 6.90 -22.07
CA GLN A 24 14.31 6.97 -22.24
C GLN A 24 14.99 7.39 -20.94
N GLU A 25 14.44 8.36 -20.22
CA GLU A 25 14.98 8.82 -18.94
C GLU A 25 14.85 7.76 -17.85
N ILE A 26 13.73 7.06 -17.76
CA ILE A 26 13.52 5.93 -16.84
C ILE A 26 14.58 4.86 -17.08
N ALA A 27 14.84 4.51 -18.33
CA ALA A 27 15.86 3.53 -18.68
C ALA A 27 17.28 4.02 -18.34
N ARG A 28 17.59 5.28 -18.63
CA ARG A 28 18.90 5.90 -18.39
C ARG A 28 19.24 5.98 -16.89
N THR A 29 18.25 6.27 -16.05
CA THR A 29 18.44 6.48 -14.62
C THR A 29 18.18 5.23 -13.79
N ASN A 30 17.77 4.13 -14.40
CA ASN A 30 17.31 2.92 -13.72
C ASN A 30 16.23 3.21 -12.65
N ALA A 31 15.33 4.14 -12.99
CA ALA A 31 14.37 4.72 -12.05
C ALA A 31 13.48 3.67 -11.35
N CYS A 32 13.10 2.60 -12.06
CA CYS A 32 12.25 1.54 -11.49
C CYS A 32 12.96 0.80 -10.34
N GLU A 33 14.26 0.52 -10.47
CA GLU A 33 15.03 -0.15 -9.42
C GLU A 33 15.26 0.78 -8.23
N VAL A 34 15.59 2.05 -8.50
CA VAL A 34 15.77 3.06 -7.44
C VAL A 34 14.50 3.24 -6.63
N ALA A 35 13.37 3.43 -7.31
CA ALA A 35 12.06 3.52 -6.67
C ALA A 35 11.68 2.22 -5.90
N GLY A 36 12.04 1.06 -6.46
CA GLY A 36 11.83 -0.24 -5.82
C GLY A 36 12.58 -0.38 -4.50
N ARG A 37 13.84 0.03 -4.45
CA ARG A 37 14.63 0.02 -3.19
C ARG A 37 14.03 0.93 -2.12
N ALA A 38 13.56 2.12 -2.50
CA ALA A 38 12.82 2.99 -1.59
C ALA A 38 11.54 2.32 -1.07
N GLY A 39 10.82 1.60 -1.94
CA GLY A 39 9.65 0.80 -1.56
C GLY A 39 9.99 -0.33 -0.60
N ASP A 40 11.09 -1.05 -0.82
CA ASP A 40 11.57 -2.12 0.07
C ASP A 40 11.91 -1.56 1.47
N ARG A 41 12.61 -0.43 1.53
CA ARG A 41 12.93 0.25 2.80
C ARG A 41 11.68 0.68 3.55
N LEU A 42 10.74 1.33 2.85
CA LEU A 42 9.47 1.75 3.44
C LEU A 42 8.67 0.56 3.96
N ALA A 43 8.56 -0.51 3.19
CA ALA A 43 7.84 -1.72 3.58
C ALA A 43 8.46 -2.40 4.80
N ALA A 44 9.79 -2.45 4.89
CA ALA A 44 10.50 -2.98 6.05
C ALA A 44 10.21 -2.16 7.31
N GLY A 45 10.38 -0.84 7.26
CA GLY A 45 10.09 0.04 8.40
C GLY A 45 8.63 0.00 8.84
N LEU A 46 7.69 -0.06 7.90
CA LEU A 46 6.27 -0.22 8.23
C LEU A 46 5.96 -1.56 8.91
N LYS A 47 6.61 -2.67 8.51
CA LYS A 47 6.49 -3.96 9.19
C LYS A 47 6.94 -3.87 10.64
N ASP A 48 8.07 -3.20 10.88
CA ASP A 48 8.61 -3.02 12.22
C ASP A 48 7.66 -2.19 13.09
N LEU A 49 7.09 -1.11 12.55
CA LEU A 49 6.11 -0.27 13.25
C LEU A 49 4.80 -1.04 13.54
N VAL A 50 4.28 -1.80 12.58
CA VAL A 50 3.10 -2.64 12.76
C VAL A 50 3.33 -3.66 13.87
N ASN A 51 4.49 -4.30 13.91
CA ASN A 51 4.88 -5.24 14.97
C ASN A 51 5.04 -4.53 16.32
N LYS A 52 5.70 -3.37 16.35
CA LYS A 52 5.92 -2.55 17.56
C LYS A 52 4.62 -2.22 18.27
N TYR A 53 3.60 -1.84 17.51
CA TYR A 53 2.30 -1.45 18.06
C TYR A 53 1.26 -2.59 18.09
N GLY A 54 1.59 -3.77 17.60
CA GLY A 54 0.68 -4.93 17.54
C GLY A 54 -0.56 -4.65 16.71
N LEU A 55 -0.42 -3.91 15.60
CA LEU A 55 -1.52 -3.52 14.75
C LEU A 55 -1.95 -4.69 13.84
N PRO A 56 -3.25 -4.81 13.54
CA PRO A 56 -3.77 -5.83 12.65
C PRO A 56 -3.59 -5.44 11.18
N TYR A 57 -2.36 -5.18 10.77
CA TYR A 57 -2.01 -4.84 9.40
C TYR A 57 -1.09 -5.87 8.76
N VAL A 58 -1.24 -6.04 7.46
CA VAL A 58 -0.26 -6.71 6.58
C VAL A 58 0.44 -5.67 5.74
N VAL A 59 1.76 -5.73 5.74
CA VAL A 59 2.60 -4.87 4.90
C VAL A 59 3.32 -5.74 3.88
N TYR A 60 3.20 -5.39 2.61
CA TYR A 60 3.96 -5.98 1.51
C TYR A 60 4.18 -4.95 0.41
N ASN A 61 5.10 -5.22 -0.49
CA ASN A 61 5.33 -4.35 -1.64
C ASN A 61 5.58 -5.15 -2.92
N GLN A 62 5.36 -4.49 -4.03
CA GLN A 62 5.72 -4.91 -5.36
C GLN A 62 6.56 -3.79 -5.99
N GLY A 63 7.88 -3.87 -5.79
CA GLY A 63 8.78 -2.78 -6.15
C GLY A 63 8.38 -1.48 -5.44
N SER A 64 8.08 -0.45 -6.23
CA SER A 64 7.71 0.88 -5.73
C SER A 64 6.28 1.03 -5.20
N ILE A 65 5.47 -0.02 -5.23
CA ILE A 65 4.09 0.01 -4.72
C ILE A 65 4.07 -0.71 -3.37
N VAL A 66 3.87 0.03 -2.30
CA VAL A 66 3.80 -0.49 -0.93
C VAL A 66 2.34 -0.55 -0.49
N HIS A 67 1.95 -1.69 0.05
CA HIS A 67 0.62 -1.95 0.58
C HIS A 67 0.66 -2.03 2.09
N LEU A 68 -0.26 -1.33 2.73
CA LEU A 68 -0.51 -1.34 4.17
C LEU A 68 -1.98 -1.68 4.38
N GLU A 69 -2.27 -2.98 4.45
CA GLU A 69 -3.64 -3.49 4.45
C GLU A 69 -4.09 -3.90 5.86
N CYS A 70 -5.26 -3.43 6.26
CA CYS A 70 -5.88 -3.87 7.51
C CYS A 70 -6.33 -5.33 7.40
N THR A 71 -5.86 -6.20 8.32
CA THR A 71 -6.13 -7.65 8.28
C THR A 71 -7.47 -8.06 8.85
N GLY A 72 -8.24 -7.18 9.48
CA GLY A 72 -9.43 -7.46 10.27
C GLY A 72 -10.35 -8.61 9.83
N ALA A 73 -10.42 -8.90 8.51
CA ALA A 73 -11.16 -10.02 7.96
C ALA A 73 -10.32 -10.95 7.05
N MET A 74 -9.03 -10.68 6.87
CA MET A 74 -8.22 -11.37 5.87
C MET A 74 -6.82 -11.70 6.41
N SER A 75 -6.74 -12.60 7.39
CA SER A 75 -5.48 -13.32 7.60
C SER A 75 -5.34 -14.38 6.51
N TYR A 76 -4.61 -14.07 5.44
CA TYR A 76 -4.21 -15.09 4.47
C TYR A 76 -2.99 -15.81 5.00
N ASP A 77 -3.15 -17.08 5.32
CA ASP A 77 -2.01 -17.98 5.44
C ASP A 77 -1.65 -18.50 4.04
N PHE A 78 -0.69 -17.84 3.42
CA PHE A 78 -0.16 -18.27 2.11
C PHE A 78 0.72 -19.51 2.21
N SER A 79 1.03 -19.98 3.42
CA SER A 79 1.93 -21.11 3.64
C SER A 79 1.25 -22.46 3.51
N SER A 80 -0.08 -22.51 3.48
CA SER A 80 -0.83 -23.75 3.39
C SER A 80 -1.81 -23.78 2.23
N MET A 81 -2.00 -24.96 1.62
CA MET A 81 -3.01 -25.25 0.58
C MET A 81 -4.47 -24.98 1.02
N ASN A 82 -4.68 -24.28 2.13
CA ASN A 82 -5.98 -23.90 2.66
C ASN A 82 -6.51 -22.55 2.13
N ILE A 83 -5.92 -22.01 1.07
CA ILE A 83 -6.40 -20.76 0.42
C ILE A 83 -7.90 -20.81 0.11
N LEU A 84 -8.40 -21.97 -0.32
CA LEU A 84 -9.84 -22.14 -0.57
C LEU A 84 -10.69 -22.08 0.70
N LYS A 85 -10.18 -22.59 1.82
CA LYS A 85 -10.90 -22.58 3.12
C LYS A 85 -10.88 -21.20 3.75
N SER A 86 -9.84 -20.41 3.52
CA SER A 86 -9.78 -19.00 3.99
C SER A 86 -10.58 -18.05 3.08
N ALA A 87 -10.81 -18.39 1.82
CA ALA A 87 -11.62 -17.57 0.90
C ALA A 87 -13.13 -17.74 1.13
N LEU A 88 -13.59 -18.90 1.62
CA LEU A 88 -15.03 -19.13 1.87
C LEU A 88 -15.64 -18.18 2.92
N PRO A 89 -14.98 -17.82 4.04
CA PRO A 89 -15.48 -16.82 4.96
C PRO A 89 -15.61 -15.42 4.34
N MET A 90 -14.76 -15.06 3.37
CA MET A 90 -14.83 -13.76 2.68
C MET A 90 -16.16 -13.54 1.94
N LEU A 91 -16.76 -14.59 1.40
CA LEU A 91 -18.01 -14.50 0.67
C LEU A 91 -19.24 -14.25 1.58
N LYS A 92 -19.08 -14.40 2.90
CA LYS A 92 -20.18 -14.26 3.86
C LYS A 92 -20.28 -12.89 4.54
N THR A 93 -19.37 -11.92 4.27
CA THR A 93 -19.23 -10.76 5.17
C THR A 93 -19.24 -9.40 4.49
N LYS A 94 -20.37 -9.04 3.84
CA LYS A 94 -20.62 -7.63 3.45
C LYS A 94 -20.39 -6.62 4.60
N PRO A 95 -20.89 -6.86 5.82
CA PRO A 95 -20.67 -5.92 6.94
C PRO A 95 -19.19 -5.73 7.29
N GLU A 96 -18.40 -6.78 7.23
CA GLU A 96 -16.98 -6.76 7.57
C GLU A 96 -16.13 -6.04 6.52
N MET A 97 -16.46 -6.21 5.24
CA MET A 97 -15.84 -5.44 4.16
C MET A 97 -16.13 -3.94 4.27
N LEU A 98 -17.36 -3.56 4.64
CA LEU A 98 -17.73 -2.16 4.84
C LEU A 98 -17.00 -1.55 6.04
N ARG A 99 -16.92 -2.29 7.15
CA ARG A 99 -16.18 -1.88 8.34
C ARG A 99 -14.68 -1.70 8.04
N ARG A 100 -14.09 -2.61 7.29
CA ARG A 100 -12.72 -2.51 6.82
C ARG A 100 -12.50 -1.28 5.95
N LYS A 101 -13.41 -1.04 4.98
CA LYS A 101 -13.34 0.15 4.14
C LYS A 101 -13.38 1.43 4.97
N SER A 102 -14.30 1.53 5.94
CA SER A 102 -14.39 2.68 6.85
C SER A 102 -13.10 2.88 7.64
N ALA A 103 -12.54 1.81 8.21
CA ALA A 103 -11.29 1.88 8.96
C ALA A 103 -10.11 2.36 8.07
N MET A 104 -10.06 1.91 6.82
CA MET A 104 -9.03 2.34 5.87
C MET A 104 -9.20 3.83 5.49
N GLU A 105 -10.43 4.31 5.32
CA GLU A 105 -10.72 5.71 5.04
C GLU A 105 -10.35 6.62 6.24
N GLU A 106 -10.67 6.20 7.45
CA GLU A 106 -10.31 6.90 8.70
C GLU A 106 -8.78 6.97 8.89
N MET A 107 -8.10 5.85 8.67
CA MET A 107 -6.63 5.81 8.71
C MET A 107 -6.00 6.66 7.61
N GLY A 108 -6.56 6.66 6.41
CA GLY A 108 -6.13 7.54 5.32
C GLY A 108 -6.22 9.02 5.68
N ALA A 109 -7.28 9.41 6.38
CA ALA A 109 -7.42 10.78 6.90
C ALA A 109 -6.37 11.10 7.99
N ALA A 110 -6.09 10.15 8.90
CA ALA A 110 -5.05 10.31 9.91
C ALA A 110 -3.65 10.43 9.29
N TYR A 111 -3.34 9.64 8.27
CA TYR A 111 -2.09 9.76 7.50
C TYR A 111 -1.98 11.12 6.85
N MET A 112 -3.04 11.56 6.17
CA MET A 112 -3.06 12.87 5.49
C MET A 112 -2.87 14.03 6.48
N ALA A 113 -3.49 13.97 7.66
CA ALA A 113 -3.31 14.95 8.72
C ALA A 113 -1.86 15.02 9.24
N ASN A 114 -1.09 13.95 9.07
CA ASN A 114 0.34 13.88 9.41
C ASN A 114 1.25 14.05 8.18
N GLY A 115 0.73 14.52 7.06
CA GLY A 115 1.48 14.82 5.86
C GLY A 115 1.89 13.59 5.03
N ILE A 116 1.18 12.46 5.19
CA ILE A 116 1.38 11.25 4.40
C ILE A 116 0.20 11.09 3.45
N VAL A 117 0.46 11.06 2.16
CA VAL A 117 -0.57 10.84 1.13
C VAL A 117 -0.60 9.36 0.76
N THR A 118 -1.77 8.77 0.91
CA THR A 118 -2.01 7.37 0.53
C THR A 118 -3.13 7.27 -0.49
N LEU A 119 -3.08 6.27 -1.35
CA LEU A 119 -4.23 5.96 -2.21
C LEU A 119 -5.19 5.03 -1.43
N ALA A 120 -6.42 5.52 -1.23
CA ALA A 120 -7.48 4.81 -0.52
C ALA A 120 -7.08 4.30 0.90
N GLY A 121 -6.18 5.02 1.59
CA GLY A 121 -5.73 4.67 2.94
C GLY A 121 -4.82 3.45 3.05
N SER A 122 -4.46 2.80 1.93
CA SER A 122 -3.74 1.52 1.97
C SER A 122 -2.54 1.41 1.05
N ARG A 123 -2.41 2.25 0.04
CA ARG A 123 -1.33 2.17 -0.94
C ARG A 123 -0.46 3.41 -0.93
N LEU A 124 0.83 3.17 -0.96
CA LEU A 124 1.87 4.18 -1.06
C LEU A 124 2.69 3.90 -2.32
N TYR A 125 3.16 4.94 -2.93
CA TYR A 125 4.00 4.84 -4.12
C TYR A 125 5.31 5.55 -3.84
N THR A 126 6.40 4.86 -4.10
CA THR A 126 7.74 5.45 -4.04
C THR A 126 8.25 5.77 -5.44
N SER A 127 9.13 6.73 -5.52
CA SER A 127 9.75 7.20 -6.74
C SER A 127 11.27 7.25 -6.58
N MET A 128 11.97 7.58 -7.64
CA MET A 128 13.42 7.80 -7.57
C MET A 128 13.81 9.08 -6.81
N ALA A 129 12.85 9.95 -6.49
CA ALA A 129 13.08 11.16 -5.70
C ALA A 129 12.98 10.90 -4.19
N ASP A 130 12.49 9.74 -3.78
CA ASP A 130 12.33 9.39 -2.37
C ASP A 130 13.67 8.84 -1.84
N THR A 131 14.48 9.76 -1.29
CA THR A 131 15.74 9.43 -0.64
C THR A 131 15.52 8.70 0.68
N ASP A 132 16.59 8.14 1.25
CA ASP A 132 16.52 7.46 2.55
C ASP A 132 16.00 8.39 3.65
N GLU A 133 16.37 9.67 3.63
CA GLU A 133 15.91 10.67 4.60
C GLU A 133 14.39 10.94 4.46
N ILE A 134 13.88 10.95 3.23
CA ILE A 134 12.44 11.12 2.98
C ILE A 134 11.67 9.90 3.49
N ILE A 135 12.17 8.69 3.25
CA ILE A 135 11.55 7.46 3.74
C ILE A 135 11.59 7.40 5.27
N ASP A 136 12.72 7.75 5.90
CA ASP A 136 12.84 7.78 7.36
C ASP A 136 11.89 8.81 7.98
N GLY A 137 11.81 10.01 7.41
CA GLY A 137 10.84 11.03 7.83
C GLY A 137 9.37 10.60 7.63
N ALA A 138 9.07 9.79 6.61
CA ALA A 138 7.75 9.19 6.45
C ALA A 138 7.47 8.15 7.55
N LEU A 139 8.45 7.30 7.89
CA LEU A 139 8.34 6.31 8.96
C LEU A 139 8.12 6.96 10.33
N GLU A 140 8.80 8.08 10.64
CA GLU A 140 8.55 8.85 11.85
C GLU A 140 7.10 9.34 11.94
N ARG A 141 6.54 9.83 10.84
CA ARG A 141 5.14 10.26 10.78
C ARG A 141 4.17 9.08 10.94
N PHE A 142 4.48 7.91 10.38
CA PHE A 142 3.71 6.69 10.62
C PHE A 142 3.79 6.25 12.08
N ASP A 143 4.96 6.35 12.73
CA ASP A 143 5.12 6.06 14.16
C ASP A 143 4.23 6.98 14.99
N ASP A 144 4.18 8.27 14.67
CA ASP A 144 3.30 9.25 15.33
C ASP A 144 1.82 8.93 15.17
N VAL A 145 1.39 8.43 14.02
CA VAL A 145 0.01 7.99 13.82
C VAL A 145 -0.25 6.71 14.61
N PHE A 146 0.61 5.70 14.46
CA PHE A 146 0.38 4.36 15.00
C PHE A 146 0.36 4.30 16.53
N LYS A 147 1.17 5.12 17.20
CA LYS A 147 1.14 5.21 18.67
C LYS A 147 -0.21 5.68 19.22
N ASN A 148 -1.02 6.39 18.40
CA ASN A 148 -2.31 6.92 18.79
C ASN A 148 -3.49 6.05 18.34
N VAL A 149 -3.25 4.98 17.56
CA VAL A 149 -4.29 4.07 17.07
C VAL A 149 -4.81 3.21 18.20
N LYS A 150 -6.11 3.29 18.44
CA LYS A 150 -6.80 2.40 19.38
C LYS A 150 -7.37 1.21 18.63
N VAL A 151 -6.71 0.05 18.73
CA VAL A 151 -7.19 -1.19 18.12
C VAL A 151 -8.38 -1.70 18.93
N CYS A 152 -9.52 -1.90 18.24
CA CYS A 152 -10.70 -2.50 18.86
C CYS A 152 -10.36 -3.92 19.38
N PRO A 153 -10.78 -4.30 20.60
CA PRO A 153 -10.51 -5.64 21.15
C PRO A 153 -10.98 -6.80 20.25
N ALA A 154 -12.06 -6.60 19.48
CA ALA A 154 -12.54 -7.57 18.52
C ALA A 154 -11.53 -7.83 17.36
N ASP A 155 -10.71 -6.85 17.03
CA ASP A 155 -9.73 -6.98 15.96
C ASP A 155 -8.43 -7.68 16.43
N ARG A 156 -8.18 -7.71 17.74
CA ARG A 156 -7.04 -8.42 18.36
C ARG A 156 -7.18 -9.94 18.34
N VAL A 157 -8.40 -10.45 18.24
CA VAL A 157 -8.65 -11.90 18.23
C VAL A 157 -8.13 -12.54 16.93
N PHE A 158 -8.01 -11.79 15.86
CA PHE A 158 -7.52 -12.27 14.56
C PHE A 158 -6.00 -12.14 14.39
N ALA A 159 -5.33 -11.35 15.22
CA ALA A 159 -3.88 -11.16 15.18
C ALA A 159 -3.08 -12.26 15.91
N LYS A 160 -3.75 -13.21 16.57
CA LYS A 160 -3.13 -14.26 17.39
C LYS A 160 -3.32 -15.69 16.87
N LYS A 161 -3.48 -15.87 15.56
CA LYS A 161 -3.49 -17.24 15.00
C LYS A 161 -2.54 -17.37 13.82
#